data_5c07ae1755fc53d90b8705adf0d135e3
#
_entry.id   5c07ae1755fc53d90b8705adf0d135e3
#
_cell.length_a   1.000
_cell.length_b   1.000
_cell.length_c   1.000
_cell.angle_alpha   90.00
_cell.angle_beta   90.00
_cell.angle_gamma   90.00
#
_symmetry.space_group_name_H-M   'P 1'
#
loop_
_entity.id
_entity.type
_entity.pdbx_description
1 polymer ?
#
loop_
_entity_poly.entity_id
_entity_poly.type
_entity_poly.pdbx_seq_one_letter_code
_entity_poly.pdbx_strand_id
1 'polypeptide(L)'
;MKIHHIAIWTFHLEKLREFYTRYFNGTSNEKYINSQKGFESYFISFESGATLELMSRIDVQNVPIEENRLGLTHLAFSFESQEAILSLTEQLRTKGYHIVGEPRISGDGYFESVVLDPDGNRIECVYKKKQEYPPVRNHVIETERLILRPFTENDTEAVFNCCQNPNLGNNAGWKPHDTLEESLKILQTIFIPQKNTWVITRKEDQLLIGVIGILPDPKRENSNAGMIGYWLDEAQWGKGYMSEAVC
;
A
#
# COMPACT_ATOMS: atom_id res chain seq x y z
N MET A 1 3.75 16.81 -1.85
CA MET A 1 5.13 16.64 -2.37
C MET A 1 5.35 15.16 -2.64
N LYS A 2 6.14 14.82 -3.66
CA LYS A 2 6.57 13.45 -3.97
C LYS A 2 8.04 13.47 -4.39
N ILE A 3 8.75 12.35 -4.19
CA ILE A 3 10.11 12.20 -4.72
C ILE A 3 10.00 12.10 -6.24
N HIS A 4 10.71 12.97 -6.97
CA HIS A 4 10.70 12.97 -8.44
C HIS A 4 11.66 11.90 -8.97
N HIS A 5 12.94 11.95 -8.55
CA HIS A 5 13.96 10.98 -8.92
C HIS A 5 14.99 10.79 -7.80
N ILE A 6 15.73 9.69 -7.92
CA ILE A 6 16.95 9.40 -7.15
C ILE A 6 18.06 9.27 -8.17
N ALA A 7 19.22 9.92 -7.93
CA ALA A 7 20.33 9.92 -8.84
C ALA A 7 21.49 9.06 -8.34
N ILE A 8 22.11 8.29 -9.24
CA ILE A 8 23.21 7.37 -8.97
C ILE A 8 24.37 7.68 -9.91
N TRP A 9 25.56 7.93 -9.36
CA TRP A 9 26.79 7.95 -10.14
C TRP A 9 27.23 6.55 -10.49
N THR A 10 27.72 6.35 -11.74
CA THR A 10 28.18 5.05 -12.21
C THR A 10 29.34 5.21 -13.20
N PHE A 11 30.26 4.25 -13.19
CA PHE A 11 31.26 4.06 -14.27
C PHE A 11 30.76 3.14 -15.38
N HIS A 12 29.63 2.44 -15.16
CA HIS A 12 29.11 1.41 -16.04
C HIS A 12 27.67 1.75 -16.51
N LEU A 13 27.49 2.96 -17.04
CA LEU A 13 26.20 3.56 -17.36
C LEU A 13 25.28 2.62 -18.17
N GLU A 14 25.81 1.99 -19.22
CA GLU A 14 25.04 1.05 -20.05
C GLU A 14 24.68 -0.23 -19.30
N LYS A 15 25.59 -0.73 -18.48
CA LYS A 15 25.38 -1.97 -17.72
C LYS A 15 24.32 -1.78 -16.62
N LEU A 16 24.32 -0.61 -15.95
CA LEU A 16 23.27 -0.27 -14.99
C LEU A 16 21.92 -0.09 -15.69
N ARG A 17 21.89 0.61 -16.84
CA ARG A 17 20.66 0.74 -17.64
C ARG A 17 20.10 -0.63 -18.00
N GLU A 18 20.94 -1.54 -18.53
CA GLU A 18 20.50 -2.90 -18.86
C GLU A 18 20.00 -3.65 -17.62
N PHE A 19 20.68 -3.52 -16.49
CA PHE A 19 20.28 -4.18 -15.24
C PHE A 19 18.87 -3.77 -14.81
N TYR A 20 18.57 -2.48 -14.68
CA TYR A 20 17.29 -2.00 -14.23
C TYR A 20 16.16 -2.19 -15.25
N THR A 21 16.45 -2.10 -16.54
CA THR A 21 15.46 -2.37 -17.58
C THR A 21 15.12 -3.85 -17.72
N ARG A 22 16.10 -4.72 -17.56
CA ARG A 22 15.95 -6.16 -17.75
C ARG A 22 15.33 -6.88 -16.56
N TYR A 23 15.77 -6.51 -15.34
CA TYR A 23 15.43 -7.24 -14.13
C TYR A 23 14.37 -6.56 -13.26
N PHE A 24 14.16 -5.27 -13.43
CA PHE A 24 13.21 -4.47 -12.65
C PHE A 24 12.13 -3.81 -13.51
N ASN A 25 11.94 -4.26 -14.74
CA ASN A 25 10.92 -3.76 -15.68
C ASN A 25 10.99 -2.24 -15.89
N GLY A 26 12.17 -1.65 -15.74
CA GLY A 26 12.38 -0.24 -15.98
C GLY A 26 12.32 0.13 -17.46
N THR A 27 11.82 1.30 -17.77
CA THR A 27 11.83 1.89 -19.12
C THR A 27 12.82 3.04 -19.16
N SER A 28 13.81 2.97 -20.06
CA SER A 28 14.84 3.99 -20.23
C SER A 28 14.42 5.02 -21.28
N ASN A 29 14.73 6.30 -21.02
CA ASN A 29 14.73 7.33 -22.08
C ASN A 29 15.96 7.19 -22.99
N GLU A 30 16.02 8.06 -24.00
CA GLU A 30 17.21 8.26 -24.82
C GLU A 30 18.37 8.82 -23.97
N LYS A 31 19.62 8.43 -24.34
CA LYS A 31 20.82 8.91 -23.64
C LYS A 31 20.96 10.43 -23.76
N TYR A 32 21.03 11.11 -22.64
CA TYR A 32 21.45 12.50 -22.62
C TYR A 32 22.98 12.61 -22.57
N ILE A 33 23.54 13.45 -23.44
CA ILE A 33 24.99 13.66 -23.54
C ILE A 33 25.29 15.16 -23.48
N ASN A 34 26.17 15.55 -22.58
CA ASN A 34 26.73 16.89 -22.50
C ASN A 34 28.29 16.79 -22.66
N SER A 35 28.74 16.91 -23.89
CA SER A 35 30.16 16.75 -24.24
C SER A 35 31.06 17.81 -23.58
N GLN A 36 30.54 19.02 -23.32
CA GLN A 36 31.31 20.08 -22.67
C GLN A 36 31.67 19.75 -21.22
N LYS A 37 30.78 19.01 -20.55
CA LYS A 37 30.95 18.61 -19.14
C LYS A 37 31.42 17.16 -19.00
N GLY A 38 31.59 16.42 -20.10
CA GLY A 38 31.85 14.99 -20.04
C GLY A 38 30.79 14.22 -19.26
N PHE A 39 29.53 14.63 -19.36
CA PHE A 39 28.41 14.10 -18.59
C PHE A 39 27.45 13.35 -19.49
N GLU A 40 27.02 12.18 -19.03
CA GLU A 40 26.00 11.36 -19.68
C GLU A 40 24.98 10.89 -18.63
N SER A 41 23.72 10.75 -19.03
CA SER A 41 22.70 10.16 -18.15
C SER A 41 21.57 9.44 -18.89
N TYR A 42 20.90 8.55 -18.12
CA TYR A 42 19.63 7.95 -18.44
C TYR A 42 18.66 8.16 -17.28
N PHE A 43 17.39 8.31 -17.61
CA PHE A 43 16.30 8.19 -16.65
C PHE A 43 15.59 6.85 -16.85
N ILE A 44 15.49 6.08 -15.78
CA ILE A 44 14.77 4.80 -15.76
C ILE A 44 13.46 5.01 -15.01
N SER A 45 12.35 4.87 -15.71
CA SER A 45 10.98 4.97 -15.16
C SER A 45 10.46 3.58 -14.83
N PHE A 46 9.68 3.47 -13.76
CA PHE A 46 8.99 2.26 -13.35
C PHE A 46 7.48 2.49 -13.41
N GLU A 47 6.67 1.45 -13.19
CA GLU A 47 5.21 1.55 -13.19
C GLU A 47 4.69 2.63 -12.23
N SER A 48 5.34 2.78 -11.08
CA SER A 48 5.01 3.81 -10.08
C SER A 48 6.25 4.25 -9.31
N GLY A 49 6.13 5.32 -8.52
CA GLY A 49 7.20 5.82 -7.66
C GLY A 49 8.10 6.84 -8.32
N ALA A 50 9.32 6.95 -7.79
CA ALA A 50 10.36 7.83 -8.30
C ALA A 50 11.11 7.19 -9.47
N THR A 51 11.64 8.01 -10.39
CA THR A 51 12.57 7.54 -11.42
C THR A 51 13.99 7.38 -10.86
N LEU A 52 14.81 6.55 -11.48
CA LEU A 52 16.27 6.55 -11.25
C LEU A 52 16.93 7.37 -12.35
N GLU A 53 17.80 8.31 -11.98
CA GLU A 53 18.72 8.95 -12.90
C GLU A 53 20.09 8.27 -12.75
N LEU A 54 20.51 7.55 -13.77
CA LEU A 54 21.84 6.95 -13.85
C LEU A 54 22.76 7.96 -14.52
N MET A 55 23.85 8.34 -13.84
CA MET A 55 24.72 9.41 -14.31
C MET A 55 26.17 8.95 -14.40
N SER A 56 26.86 9.41 -15.43
CA SER A 56 28.31 9.22 -15.57
C SER A 56 28.99 10.56 -15.86
N ARG A 57 30.17 10.76 -15.28
CA ARG A 57 31.02 11.92 -15.53
C ARG A 57 32.49 11.55 -15.30
N ILE A 58 33.38 12.20 -16.05
CA ILE A 58 34.80 11.86 -16.07
C ILE A 58 35.50 12.05 -14.71
N ASP A 59 35.02 12.93 -13.85
CA ASP A 59 35.60 13.26 -12.54
C ASP A 59 34.95 12.55 -11.35
N VAL A 60 34.04 11.63 -11.59
CA VAL A 60 33.46 10.78 -10.55
C VAL A 60 34.57 9.92 -9.94
N GLN A 61 34.58 9.83 -8.61
CA GLN A 61 35.57 9.05 -7.88
C GLN A 61 35.01 7.71 -7.46
N ASN A 62 35.81 6.66 -7.60
CA ASN A 62 35.45 5.34 -7.06
C ASN A 62 35.80 5.31 -5.57
N VAL A 63 34.77 5.56 -4.75
CA VAL A 63 34.88 5.43 -3.30
C VAL A 63 34.22 4.13 -2.91
N PRO A 64 34.89 3.20 -2.20
CA PRO A 64 34.29 1.94 -1.77
C PRO A 64 32.99 2.17 -0.99
N ILE A 65 31.97 1.37 -1.33
CA ILE A 65 30.70 1.38 -0.60
C ILE A 65 30.88 0.50 0.63
N GLU A 66 31.00 1.12 1.80
CA GLU A 66 31.04 0.41 3.07
C GLU A 66 29.62 0.13 3.56
N GLU A 67 29.37 -1.07 4.11
CA GLU A 67 28.05 -1.55 4.49
C GLU A 67 27.38 -0.66 5.55
N ASN A 68 28.12 -0.17 6.53
CA ASN A 68 27.61 0.56 7.68
C ASN A 68 27.94 2.07 7.66
N ARG A 69 27.93 2.69 6.50
CA ARG A 69 28.16 4.14 6.35
C ARG A 69 26.86 4.93 6.48
N LEU A 70 26.97 6.18 6.91
CA LEU A 70 25.85 7.13 6.87
C LEU A 70 25.44 7.43 5.41
N GLY A 71 24.14 7.59 5.18
CA GLY A 71 23.57 7.96 3.89
C GLY A 71 22.55 6.94 3.38
N LEU A 72 22.36 6.91 2.07
CA LEU A 72 21.43 5.96 1.44
C LEU A 72 21.97 4.54 1.58
N THR A 73 21.19 3.66 2.19
CA THR A 73 21.56 2.26 2.46
C THR A 73 21.24 1.36 1.29
N HIS A 74 20.00 1.45 0.77
CA HIS A 74 19.49 0.64 -0.32
C HIS A 74 18.36 1.35 -1.07
N LEU A 75 18.01 0.80 -2.22
CA LEU A 75 16.75 1.07 -2.93
C LEU A 75 15.85 -0.14 -2.78
N ALA A 76 14.60 0.07 -2.37
CA ALA A 76 13.64 -1.01 -2.24
C ALA A 76 12.64 -1.01 -3.41
N PHE A 77 12.44 -2.18 -4.03
CA PHE A 77 11.45 -2.42 -5.08
C PHE A 77 10.37 -3.37 -4.57
N SER A 78 9.11 -2.97 -4.70
CA SER A 78 7.96 -3.78 -4.33
C SER A 78 7.62 -4.80 -5.41
N PHE A 79 7.35 -6.04 -5.00
CA PHE A 79 6.95 -7.14 -5.85
C PHE A 79 5.53 -7.60 -5.54
N GLU A 80 4.89 -8.28 -6.48
CA GLU A 80 3.51 -8.75 -6.34
C GLU A 80 3.39 -10.05 -5.53
N SER A 81 4.48 -10.84 -5.44
CA SER A 81 4.49 -12.11 -4.71
C SER A 81 5.87 -12.52 -4.20
N GLN A 82 5.89 -13.47 -3.26
CA GLN A 82 7.13 -14.12 -2.80
C GLN A 82 7.81 -14.89 -3.93
N GLU A 83 7.03 -15.56 -4.77
CA GLU A 83 7.51 -16.36 -5.90
C GLU A 83 8.27 -15.50 -6.91
N ALA A 84 7.80 -14.24 -7.14
CA ALA A 84 8.49 -13.30 -8.02
C ALA A 84 9.86 -12.90 -7.46
N ILE A 85 9.99 -12.68 -6.15
CA ILE A 85 11.27 -12.39 -5.49
C ILE A 85 12.20 -13.61 -5.56
N LEU A 86 11.70 -14.81 -5.26
CA LEU A 86 12.48 -16.04 -5.35
C LEU A 86 13.01 -16.26 -6.77
N SER A 87 12.15 -16.11 -7.77
CA SER A 87 12.50 -16.26 -9.18
C SER A 87 13.57 -15.26 -9.62
N LEU A 88 13.39 -13.97 -9.29
CA LEU A 88 14.35 -12.93 -9.63
C LEU A 88 15.70 -13.16 -8.92
N THR A 89 15.67 -13.49 -7.63
CA THR A 89 16.90 -13.72 -6.84
C THR A 89 17.70 -14.87 -7.45
N GLU A 90 17.06 -15.98 -7.84
CA GLU A 90 17.73 -17.11 -8.47
C GLU A 90 18.23 -16.77 -9.88
N GLN A 91 17.44 -16.02 -10.65
CA GLN A 91 17.88 -15.53 -11.96
C GLN A 91 19.13 -14.67 -11.85
N LEU A 92 19.18 -13.74 -10.89
CA LEU A 92 20.33 -12.87 -10.66
C LEU A 92 21.54 -13.67 -10.19
N ARG A 93 21.35 -14.64 -9.28
CA ARG A 93 22.39 -15.57 -8.83
C ARG A 93 23.03 -16.32 -10.00
N THR A 94 22.19 -16.91 -10.85
CA THR A 94 22.64 -17.67 -12.04
C THR A 94 23.42 -16.80 -13.04
N LYS A 95 23.13 -15.48 -13.06
CA LYS A 95 23.86 -14.48 -13.88
C LYS A 95 25.13 -13.93 -13.21
N GLY A 96 25.46 -14.39 -12.01
CA GLY A 96 26.66 -14.01 -11.28
C GLY A 96 26.56 -12.71 -10.48
N TYR A 97 25.33 -12.20 -10.24
CA TYR A 97 25.13 -11.08 -9.32
C TYR A 97 25.22 -11.54 -7.87
N HIS A 98 25.72 -10.67 -7.01
CA HIS A 98 25.87 -10.98 -5.58
C HIS A 98 24.54 -10.85 -4.85
N ILE A 99 24.13 -11.94 -4.17
CA ILE A 99 23.01 -11.95 -3.24
C ILE A 99 23.60 -11.76 -1.85
N VAL A 100 23.35 -10.60 -1.24
CA VAL A 100 23.87 -10.24 0.10
C VAL A 100 22.83 -10.43 1.20
N GLY A 101 21.57 -10.62 0.84
CA GLY A 101 20.49 -11.04 1.73
C GLY A 101 19.66 -12.12 1.06
N GLU A 102 19.73 -13.35 1.60
CA GLU A 102 18.90 -14.47 1.11
C GLU A 102 17.42 -14.19 1.34
N PRO A 103 16.53 -14.74 0.47
CA PRO A 103 15.08 -14.62 0.66
C PRO A 103 14.64 -15.07 2.05
N ARG A 104 13.98 -14.19 2.77
CA ARG A 104 13.52 -14.42 4.16
C ARG A 104 12.30 -13.57 4.50
N ILE A 105 11.68 -13.85 5.64
CA ILE A 105 10.74 -12.95 6.28
C ILE A 105 11.52 -12.06 7.26
N SER A 106 11.43 -10.74 7.09
CA SER A 106 12.04 -9.75 7.99
C SER A 106 11.26 -9.62 9.31
N GLY A 107 11.87 -8.96 10.30
CA GLY A 107 11.25 -8.75 11.61
C GLY A 107 9.97 -7.91 11.58
N ASP A 108 9.77 -7.10 10.55
CA ASP A 108 8.59 -6.27 10.29
C ASP A 108 7.56 -6.93 9.34
N GLY A 109 7.81 -8.21 8.98
CA GLY A 109 6.86 -9.07 8.29
C GLY A 109 6.85 -8.95 6.75
N TYR A 110 7.88 -8.33 6.16
CA TYR A 110 8.09 -8.38 4.71
C TYR A 110 8.79 -9.68 4.33
N PHE A 111 8.46 -10.21 3.16
CA PHE A 111 9.29 -11.19 2.48
C PHE A 111 10.28 -10.40 1.62
N GLU A 112 11.57 -10.61 1.81
CA GLU A 112 12.60 -9.78 1.20
C GLU A 112 13.81 -10.60 0.74
N SER A 113 14.52 -10.08 -0.25
CA SER A 113 15.90 -10.45 -0.57
C SER A 113 16.70 -9.19 -0.91
N VAL A 114 18.02 -9.25 -0.76
CA VAL A 114 18.91 -8.13 -1.08
C VAL A 114 19.97 -8.57 -2.08
N VAL A 115 20.04 -7.87 -3.20
CA VAL A 115 21.00 -8.13 -4.27
C VAL A 115 21.88 -6.89 -4.49
N LEU A 116 23.05 -7.05 -5.08
CA LEU A 116 23.88 -5.93 -5.53
C LEU A 116 23.64 -5.68 -7.02
N ASP A 117 23.50 -4.41 -7.38
CA ASP A 117 23.56 -4.00 -8.78
C ASP A 117 25.00 -4.09 -9.32
N PRO A 118 25.25 -3.84 -10.61
CA PRO A 118 26.59 -3.90 -11.19
C PRO A 118 27.67 -3.03 -10.54
N ASP A 119 27.31 -1.98 -9.83
CA ASP A 119 28.23 -1.07 -9.14
C ASP A 119 28.26 -1.30 -7.62
N GLY A 120 27.53 -2.30 -7.13
CA GLY A 120 27.52 -2.68 -5.71
C GLY A 120 26.49 -1.93 -4.87
N ASN A 121 25.55 -1.19 -5.49
CA ASN A 121 24.45 -0.62 -4.74
C ASN A 121 23.51 -1.73 -4.27
N ARG A 122 23.02 -1.61 -3.03
CA ARG A 122 22.09 -2.59 -2.44
C ARG A 122 20.68 -2.35 -2.98
N ILE A 123 20.10 -3.39 -3.55
CA ILE A 123 18.73 -3.40 -4.05
C ILE A 123 17.96 -4.42 -3.23
N GLU A 124 16.98 -3.93 -2.51
CA GLU A 124 16.08 -4.74 -1.72
C GLU A 124 14.82 -5.05 -2.54
N CYS A 125 14.52 -6.33 -2.71
CA CYS A 125 13.28 -6.79 -3.32
C CYS A 125 12.31 -7.14 -2.21
N VAL A 126 11.17 -6.43 -2.09
CA VAL A 126 10.24 -6.59 -0.98
C VAL A 126 8.85 -6.99 -1.44
N TYR A 127 8.22 -7.87 -0.69
CA TYR A 127 6.83 -8.22 -0.83
C TYR A 127 6.17 -8.21 0.55
N LYS A 128 5.11 -7.45 0.69
CA LYS A 128 4.22 -7.56 1.84
C LYS A 128 2.95 -8.24 1.40
N LYS A 129 2.70 -9.42 1.94
CA LYS A 129 1.44 -10.10 1.69
C LYS A 129 0.31 -9.12 2.01
N LYS A 130 -0.47 -8.74 0.99
CA LYS A 130 -1.72 -8.02 1.25
C LYS A 130 -2.48 -8.85 2.25
N GLN A 131 -2.82 -8.25 3.36
CA GLN A 131 -3.61 -8.94 4.37
C GLN A 131 -4.96 -9.26 3.76
N GLU A 132 -5.09 -10.44 3.22
CA GLU A 132 -6.38 -11.05 3.04
C GLU A 132 -6.84 -11.44 4.44
N TYR A 133 -7.64 -10.59 5.05
CA TYR A 133 -8.45 -11.08 6.16
C TYR A 133 -9.15 -12.33 5.64
N PRO A 134 -9.13 -13.46 6.40
CA PRO A 134 -9.91 -14.62 6.00
C PRO A 134 -11.27 -14.06 5.62
N PRO A 135 -11.87 -14.48 4.48
CA PRO A 135 -13.15 -13.97 4.10
C PRO A 135 -14.06 -14.23 5.31
N VAL A 136 -14.29 -13.20 6.12
CA VAL A 136 -15.35 -13.26 7.08
C VAL A 136 -16.54 -13.41 6.16
N ARG A 137 -17.00 -14.67 6.03
CA ARG A 137 -18.22 -14.96 5.29
C ARG A 137 -19.20 -13.96 5.85
N ASN A 138 -19.92 -13.26 5.00
CA ASN A 138 -20.94 -12.28 5.34
C ASN A 138 -21.94 -12.89 6.33
N HIS A 139 -21.50 -13.17 7.54
CA HIS A 139 -22.34 -13.72 8.58
C HIS A 139 -23.16 -12.57 9.16
N VAL A 140 -24.43 -12.78 9.20
CA VAL A 140 -25.30 -11.97 10.04
C VAL A 140 -24.93 -12.28 11.48
N ILE A 141 -24.59 -11.25 12.24
CA ILE A 141 -24.28 -11.35 13.67
C ILE A 141 -25.49 -10.76 14.41
N GLU A 142 -26.01 -11.50 15.36
CA GLU A 142 -27.13 -11.05 16.17
C GLU A 142 -26.69 -10.84 17.61
N THR A 143 -27.07 -9.71 18.18
CA THR A 143 -26.94 -9.40 19.60
C THR A 143 -28.34 -9.37 20.25
N GLU A 144 -28.45 -8.86 21.45
CA GLU A 144 -29.76 -8.74 22.13
C GLU A 144 -30.71 -7.83 21.35
N ARG A 145 -30.26 -6.64 20.94
CA ARG A 145 -31.07 -5.58 20.30
C ARG A 145 -30.75 -5.33 18.85
N LEU A 146 -29.61 -5.89 18.32
CA LEU A 146 -29.08 -5.54 17.02
C LEU A 146 -28.93 -6.74 16.09
N ILE A 147 -28.97 -6.43 14.78
CA ILE A 147 -28.55 -7.31 13.71
C ILE A 147 -27.44 -6.58 12.93
N LEU A 148 -26.26 -7.19 12.87
CA LEU A 148 -25.15 -6.75 12.05
C LEU A 148 -25.16 -7.60 10.78
N ARG A 149 -25.37 -6.97 9.62
CA ARG A 149 -25.49 -7.66 8.34
C ARG A 149 -24.67 -6.98 7.25
N PRO A 150 -24.36 -7.67 6.16
CA PRO A 150 -23.74 -7.06 4.99
C PRO A 150 -24.59 -5.92 4.43
N PHE A 151 -23.90 -4.99 3.76
CA PHE A 151 -24.54 -3.93 2.98
C PHE A 151 -25.21 -4.48 1.74
N THR A 152 -26.32 -3.83 1.37
CA THR A 152 -26.99 -3.98 0.09
C THR A 152 -27.28 -2.61 -0.51
N GLU A 153 -27.56 -2.53 -1.80
CA GLU A 153 -27.96 -1.26 -2.44
C GLU A 153 -29.26 -0.68 -1.86
N ASN A 154 -30.12 -1.52 -1.27
CA ASN A 154 -31.33 -1.08 -0.60
C ASN A 154 -31.06 -0.21 0.64
N ASP A 155 -29.83 -0.21 1.16
CA ASP A 155 -29.45 0.60 2.31
C ASP A 155 -29.13 2.05 1.94
N THR A 156 -29.14 2.39 0.64
CA THR A 156 -28.71 3.72 0.12
C THR A 156 -29.44 4.87 0.80
N GLU A 157 -30.78 4.82 0.89
CA GLU A 157 -31.58 5.89 1.47
C GLU A 157 -31.30 6.05 2.97
N ALA A 158 -31.21 4.94 3.70
CA ALA A 158 -30.92 4.95 5.12
C ALA A 158 -29.49 5.48 5.41
N VAL A 159 -28.50 5.07 4.62
CA VAL A 159 -27.14 5.58 4.72
C VAL A 159 -27.08 7.07 4.39
N PHE A 160 -27.75 7.53 3.33
CA PHE A 160 -27.84 8.95 3.00
C PHE A 160 -28.44 9.75 4.15
N ASN A 161 -29.57 9.30 4.72
CA ASN A 161 -30.23 9.98 5.83
C ASN A 161 -29.34 10.14 7.06
N CYS A 162 -28.49 9.15 7.36
CA CYS A 162 -27.50 9.26 8.44
C CYS A 162 -26.31 10.15 8.05
N CYS A 163 -25.74 9.94 6.86
CA CYS A 163 -24.46 10.52 6.47
C CYS A 163 -24.54 11.98 5.97
N GLN A 164 -25.73 12.50 5.64
CA GLN A 164 -25.95 13.93 5.38
C GLN A 164 -25.79 14.79 6.64
N ASN A 165 -25.83 14.20 7.84
CA ASN A 165 -25.68 14.93 9.08
C ASN A 165 -24.23 15.43 9.27
N PRO A 166 -24.01 16.78 9.35
CA PRO A 166 -22.67 17.32 9.48
C PRO A 166 -21.99 16.94 10.81
N ASN A 167 -22.75 16.72 11.88
CA ASN A 167 -22.19 16.28 13.16
C ASN A 167 -21.57 14.89 13.05
N LEU A 168 -22.21 13.98 12.29
CA LEU A 168 -21.67 12.65 12.07
C LEU A 168 -20.41 12.70 11.19
N GLY A 169 -20.47 13.38 10.05
CA GLY A 169 -19.35 13.49 9.12
C GLY A 169 -18.10 14.12 9.75
N ASN A 170 -18.26 15.24 10.46
CA ASN A 170 -17.16 15.92 11.11
C ASN A 170 -16.46 15.08 12.18
N ASN A 171 -17.23 14.29 12.96
CA ASN A 171 -16.67 13.43 14.01
C ASN A 171 -16.03 12.16 13.44
N ALA A 172 -16.50 11.69 12.30
CA ALA A 172 -16.01 10.47 11.66
C ALA A 172 -14.97 10.70 10.55
N GLY A 173 -14.65 11.98 10.25
CA GLY A 173 -13.55 12.37 9.39
C GLY A 173 -13.87 12.36 7.89
N TRP A 174 -15.15 12.48 7.51
CA TRP A 174 -15.56 12.65 6.10
C TRP A 174 -16.48 13.84 5.90
N LYS A 175 -16.62 14.28 4.63
CA LYS A 175 -17.59 15.28 4.23
C LYS A 175 -19.01 14.68 4.25
N PRO A 176 -20.03 15.36 4.82
CA PRO A 176 -21.42 14.92 4.73
C PRO A 176 -21.81 14.63 3.27
N HIS A 177 -22.63 13.60 3.06
CA HIS A 177 -23.12 13.26 1.73
C HIS A 177 -24.10 14.32 1.22
N ASP A 178 -23.88 14.79 -0.01
CA ASP A 178 -24.70 15.86 -0.59
C ASP A 178 -25.91 15.28 -1.35
N THR A 179 -25.81 14.07 -1.91
CA THR A 179 -26.87 13.44 -2.72
C THR A 179 -27.03 11.94 -2.47
N LEU A 180 -28.19 11.42 -2.85
CA LEU A 180 -28.45 9.98 -2.79
C LEU A 180 -27.55 9.19 -3.74
N GLU A 181 -27.25 9.75 -4.93
CA GLU A 181 -26.34 9.14 -5.89
C GLU A 181 -24.92 9.02 -5.34
N GLU A 182 -24.46 10.02 -4.59
CA GLU A 182 -23.15 9.95 -3.91
C GLU A 182 -23.14 8.79 -2.91
N SER A 183 -24.20 8.66 -2.10
CA SER A 183 -24.33 7.56 -1.13
C SER A 183 -24.35 6.20 -1.82
N LEU A 184 -25.08 6.05 -2.92
CA LEU A 184 -25.12 4.82 -3.70
C LEU A 184 -23.75 4.47 -4.26
N LYS A 185 -23.03 5.45 -4.81
CA LYS A 185 -21.67 5.25 -5.34
C LYS A 185 -20.72 4.80 -4.24
N ILE A 186 -20.77 5.41 -3.06
CA ILE A 186 -19.95 5.03 -1.90
C ILE A 186 -20.29 3.59 -1.45
N LEU A 187 -21.58 3.24 -1.39
CA LEU A 187 -21.99 1.87 -1.09
C LEU A 187 -21.40 0.87 -2.09
N GLN A 188 -21.57 1.11 -3.37
CA GLN A 188 -21.13 0.20 -4.43
C GLN A 188 -19.61 0.07 -4.53
N THR A 189 -18.86 1.16 -4.28
CA THR A 189 -17.41 1.18 -4.47
C THR A 189 -16.61 0.90 -3.20
N ILE A 190 -17.19 1.15 -2.04
CA ILE A 190 -16.48 1.03 -0.74
C ILE A 190 -17.12 -0.05 0.13
N PHE A 191 -18.38 0.11 0.54
CA PHE A 191 -18.96 -0.73 1.60
C PHE A 191 -19.37 -2.14 1.15
N ILE A 192 -20.03 -2.28 0.00
CA ILE A 192 -20.46 -3.60 -0.50
C ILE A 192 -19.27 -4.52 -0.84
N PRO A 193 -18.15 -4.02 -1.46
CA PRO A 193 -16.97 -4.83 -1.70
C PRO A 193 -16.20 -5.21 -0.44
N GLN A 194 -16.34 -4.44 0.65
CA GLN A 194 -15.62 -4.70 1.91
C GLN A 194 -16.28 -5.84 2.70
N LYS A 195 -15.57 -6.97 2.81
CA LYS A 195 -16.06 -8.17 3.50
C LYS A 195 -16.08 -8.08 5.03
N ASN A 196 -15.46 -7.05 5.62
CA ASN A 196 -15.32 -6.89 7.08
C ASN A 196 -16.06 -5.66 7.59
N THR A 197 -17.16 -5.29 6.94
CA THR A 197 -17.95 -4.13 7.32
C THR A 197 -19.44 -4.52 7.34
N TRP A 198 -20.13 -4.14 8.40
CA TRP A 198 -21.51 -4.48 8.65
C TRP A 198 -22.36 -3.24 8.87
N VAL A 199 -23.56 -3.27 8.33
CA VAL A 199 -24.66 -2.40 8.74
C VAL A 199 -25.13 -2.83 10.12
N ILE A 200 -25.39 -1.89 11.00
CA ILE A 200 -26.04 -2.12 12.29
C ILE A 200 -27.52 -1.75 12.15
N THR A 201 -28.40 -2.72 12.32
CA THR A 201 -29.86 -2.51 12.33
C THR A 201 -30.45 -2.89 13.68
N ARG A 202 -31.49 -2.18 14.12
CA ARG A 202 -32.23 -2.54 15.34
C ARG A 202 -33.18 -3.69 15.03
N LYS A 203 -33.31 -4.66 15.97
CA LYS A 203 -34.23 -5.79 15.81
C LYS A 203 -35.68 -5.38 15.85
N GLU A 204 -36.02 -4.35 16.66
CA GLU A 204 -37.39 -3.95 16.91
C GLU A 204 -38.13 -3.39 15.68
N ASP A 205 -37.41 -2.67 14.80
CA ASP A 205 -38.03 -1.96 13.67
C ASP A 205 -37.21 -2.06 12.39
N GLN A 206 -36.13 -2.84 12.40
CA GLN A 206 -35.20 -3.03 11.26
C GLN A 206 -34.52 -1.72 10.77
N LEU A 207 -34.58 -0.66 11.59
CA LEU A 207 -33.96 0.62 11.25
C LEU A 207 -32.44 0.47 11.20
N LEU A 208 -31.80 0.91 10.10
CA LEU A 208 -30.36 1.09 10.01
C LEU A 208 -29.96 2.25 10.90
N ILE A 209 -29.08 2.00 11.86
CA ILE A 209 -28.65 2.98 12.86
C ILE A 209 -27.14 3.27 12.81
N GLY A 210 -26.37 2.51 12.04
CA GLY A 210 -24.92 2.73 11.98
C GLY A 210 -24.18 1.67 11.19
N VAL A 211 -22.88 1.76 11.27
CA VAL A 211 -21.93 0.87 10.59
C VAL A 211 -20.79 0.54 11.52
N ILE A 212 -20.29 -0.68 11.44
CA ILE A 212 -19.08 -1.15 12.10
C ILE A 212 -18.24 -1.96 11.14
N GLY A 213 -16.93 -1.82 11.21
CA GLY A 213 -16.00 -2.58 10.36
C GLY A 213 -14.66 -2.79 11.01
N ILE A 214 -13.95 -3.84 10.56
CA ILE A 214 -12.56 -4.08 10.90
C ILE A 214 -11.73 -3.62 9.71
N LEU A 215 -10.93 -2.59 9.92
CA LEU A 215 -10.10 -1.96 8.91
C LEU A 215 -8.61 -2.26 9.17
N PRO A 216 -7.76 -2.30 8.14
CA PRO A 216 -6.32 -2.33 8.34
C PRO A 216 -5.87 -1.12 9.17
N ASP A 217 -5.00 -1.33 10.15
CA ASP A 217 -4.41 -0.22 10.89
C ASP A 217 -3.17 0.30 10.13
N PRO A 218 -3.24 1.48 9.49
CA PRO A 218 -2.13 2.01 8.69
C PRO A 218 -0.92 2.44 9.54
N LYS A 219 -1.07 2.50 10.86
CA LYS A 219 -0.02 2.89 11.81
C LYS A 219 0.71 1.70 12.42
N ARG A 220 0.21 0.50 12.19
CA ARG A 220 0.80 -0.73 12.73
C ARG A 220 1.27 -1.62 11.60
N GLU A 221 2.54 -1.93 11.61
CA GLU A 221 3.16 -2.87 10.66
C GLU A 221 2.75 -4.33 10.91
N ASN A 222 2.09 -4.60 12.06
CA ASN A 222 1.62 -5.94 12.40
C ASN A 222 0.38 -6.31 11.59
N SER A 223 0.53 -7.28 10.70
CA SER A 223 -0.54 -7.81 9.84
C SER A 223 -1.72 -8.45 10.59
N ASN A 224 -1.56 -8.76 11.88
CA ASN A 224 -2.60 -9.34 12.73
C ASN A 224 -3.34 -8.29 13.57
N ALA A 225 -3.04 -7.01 13.40
CA ALA A 225 -3.73 -5.92 14.08
C ALA A 225 -4.71 -5.24 13.14
N GLY A 226 -5.96 -5.12 13.55
CA GLY A 226 -7.00 -4.36 12.86
C GLY A 226 -7.45 -3.17 13.70
N MET A 227 -7.94 -2.14 13.03
CA MET A 227 -8.61 -1.01 13.65
C MET A 227 -10.13 -1.21 13.51
N ILE A 228 -10.86 -1.01 14.59
CA ILE A 228 -12.33 -0.97 14.53
C ILE A 228 -12.72 0.44 14.12
N GLY A 229 -13.33 0.55 12.94
CA GLY A 229 -13.96 1.78 12.47
C GLY A 229 -15.47 1.66 12.61
N TYR A 230 -16.13 2.71 13.09
CA TYR A 230 -17.58 2.73 13.22
C TYR A 230 -18.16 4.13 13.19
N TRP A 231 -19.44 4.20 12.86
CA TRP A 231 -20.28 5.36 13.12
C TRP A 231 -21.70 4.95 13.48
N LEU A 232 -22.41 5.82 14.17
CA LEU A 232 -23.79 5.64 14.60
C LEU A 232 -24.56 6.92 14.34
N ASP A 233 -25.80 6.78 13.85
CA ASP A 233 -26.73 7.90 13.71
C ASP A 233 -26.83 8.68 15.04
N GLU A 234 -26.76 10.02 14.96
CA GLU A 234 -26.74 10.91 16.12
C GLU A 234 -27.94 10.67 17.05
N ALA A 235 -29.14 10.41 16.49
CA ALA A 235 -30.32 10.12 17.24
C ALA A 235 -30.25 8.83 18.09
N GLN A 236 -29.23 8.01 17.85
CA GLN A 236 -29.00 6.74 18.55
C GLN A 236 -27.85 6.79 19.56
N TRP A 237 -27.16 7.94 19.68
CA TRP A 237 -26.06 8.09 20.64
C TRP A 237 -26.56 7.97 22.08
N GLY A 238 -25.65 7.56 22.96
CA GLY A 238 -25.92 7.42 24.40
C GLY A 238 -26.81 6.23 24.80
N LYS A 239 -27.30 5.42 23.83
CA LYS A 239 -28.22 4.28 24.11
C LYS A 239 -27.49 2.94 24.28
N GLY A 240 -26.14 2.93 24.19
CA GLY A 240 -25.31 1.74 24.34
C GLY A 240 -25.25 0.82 23.12
N TYR A 241 -25.84 1.18 21.97
CA TYR A 241 -25.85 0.33 20.78
C TYR A 241 -24.47 0.03 20.23
N MET A 242 -23.56 1.03 20.17
CA MET A 242 -22.21 0.77 19.68
C MET A 242 -21.41 -0.13 20.64
N SER A 243 -21.56 0.04 21.95
CA SER A 243 -20.93 -0.84 22.94
C SER A 243 -21.38 -2.29 22.77
N GLU A 244 -22.68 -2.50 22.49
CA GLU A 244 -23.24 -3.82 22.22
C GLU A 244 -22.72 -4.42 20.90
N ALA A 245 -22.56 -3.59 19.85
CA ALA A 245 -22.06 -4.05 18.55
C ALA A 245 -20.58 -4.44 18.56
N VAL A 246 -19.79 -3.90 19.50
CA VAL A 246 -18.33 -4.16 19.62
C VAL A 246 -18.03 -5.36 20.53
N CYS A 247 -18.90 -5.69 21.47
CA CYS A 247 -18.71 -6.81 22.42
C CYS A 247 -19.15 -8.15 21.82
#